data_990ef66cd26ea3c46bcc7acb274f7359
#
_entry.id   990ef66cd26ea3c46bcc7acb274f7359
#
_cell.length_a   1.000
_cell.length_b   1.000
_cell.length_c   1.000
_cell.angle_alpha   90.00
_cell.angle_beta   90.00
_cell.angle_gamma   90.00
#
_symmetry.space_group_name_H-M   'P 1'
#
loop_
_entity.id
_entity.type
_entity.pdbx_description
1 polymer ?
#
loop_
_entity_poly.entity_id
_entity_poly.type
_entity_poly.pdbx_seq_one_letter_code
_entity_poly.pdbx_strand_id
1 'polypeptide(L)'
;MGRIAQIAAILMLAGCTTAPKLPERVLVPTPVSCLSAPPPEVPALTDESALLAMDEYASTLTVWAERLELRAWAAKAEALLLGCR
;
A
#
# COMPACT_ATOMS: atom_id res chain seq x y z
N MET A 1 48.06 26.91 -14.76
CA MET A 1 46.87 26.22 -15.33
C MET A 1 46.31 25.15 -14.36
N GLY A 2 47.12 24.34 -13.69
CA GLY A 2 46.62 23.29 -12.77
C GLY A 2 45.92 23.79 -11.51
N ARG A 3 46.31 24.94 -10.99
CA ARG A 3 45.69 25.50 -9.76
C ARG A 3 44.29 26.07 -9.98
N ILE A 4 44.01 26.60 -11.14
CA ILE A 4 42.71 27.15 -11.50
C ILE A 4 41.70 26.01 -11.70
N ALA A 5 42.12 24.90 -12.30
CA ALA A 5 41.30 23.71 -12.48
C ALA A 5 40.96 23.05 -11.15
N GLN A 6 41.88 23.04 -10.19
CA GLN A 6 41.63 22.50 -8.82
C GLN A 6 40.66 23.36 -8.03
N ILE A 7 40.76 24.69 -8.13
CA ILE A 7 39.82 25.62 -7.46
C ILE A 7 38.40 25.47 -8.06
N ALA A 8 38.29 25.34 -9.38
CA ALA A 8 37.00 25.12 -10.04
C ALA A 8 36.36 23.79 -9.64
N ALA A 9 37.14 22.71 -9.47
CA ALA A 9 36.66 21.43 -9.02
C ALA A 9 36.13 21.46 -7.57
N ILE A 10 36.80 22.21 -6.69
CA ILE A 10 36.37 22.36 -5.29
C ILE A 10 35.09 23.17 -5.19
N LEU A 11 34.93 24.21 -6.02
CA LEU A 11 33.68 24.99 -6.07
C LEU A 11 32.48 24.19 -6.59
N MET A 12 32.70 23.23 -7.48
CA MET A 12 31.65 22.36 -7.96
C MET A 12 31.14 21.36 -6.91
N LEU A 13 32.03 20.92 -6.01
CA LEU A 13 31.61 20.00 -4.92
C LEU A 13 30.89 20.75 -3.79
N ALA A 14 31.17 21.99 -3.55
CA ALA A 14 30.49 22.78 -2.52
C ALA A 14 29.04 23.11 -2.87
N GLY A 15 28.68 23.14 -4.16
CA GLY A 15 27.33 23.41 -4.63
C GLY A 15 26.31 22.27 -4.38
N CYS A 16 26.80 21.04 -4.12
CA CYS A 16 25.92 19.87 -3.93
C CYS A 16 25.51 19.65 -2.47
N THR A 17 26.06 20.40 -1.51
CA THR A 17 25.82 20.15 -0.06
C THR A 17 24.80 21.08 0.59
N THR A 18 24.26 22.04 -0.14
CA THR A 18 23.29 23.00 0.37
C THR A 18 21.87 22.74 -0.14
N ALA A 19 21.38 21.53 0.02
CA ALA A 19 19.95 21.32 -0.12
C ALA A 19 19.25 21.94 1.10
N PRO A 20 18.43 23.00 0.94
CA PRO A 20 17.68 23.55 2.05
C PRO A 20 16.72 22.47 2.55
N LYS A 21 16.93 22.01 3.76
CA LYS A 21 15.91 21.24 4.47
C LYS A 21 14.76 22.21 4.76
N LEU A 22 13.75 22.16 3.93
CA LEU A 22 12.48 22.78 4.23
C LEU A 22 11.96 22.19 5.53
N PRO A 23 11.52 23.01 6.49
CA PRO A 23 10.86 22.51 7.67
C PRO A 23 9.63 21.74 7.19
N GLU A 24 9.70 20.46 7.34
CA GLU A 24 8.61 19.55 7.00
C GLU A 24 7.46 19.81 7.95
N ARG A 25 6.50 20.62 7.51
CA ARG A 25 5.20 20.62 8.13
C ARG A 25 4.52 19.32 7.72
N VAL A 26 4.70 18.32 8.52
CA VAL A 26 3.86 17.14 8.45
C VAL A 26 2.47 17.57 8.96
N LEU A 27 1.62 17.98 8.04
CA LEU A 27 0.20 17.99 8.28
C LEU A 27 -0.18 16.51 8.47
N VAL A 28 -0.21 16.07 9.72
CA VAL A 28 -0.85 14.81 10.06
C VAL A 28 -2.35 15.07 9.92
N PRO A 29 -2.98 14.63 8.83
CA PRO A 29 -4.42 14.76 8.73
C PRO A 29 -5.03 13.96 9.88
N THR A 30 -5.80 14.63 10.72
CA THR A 30 -6.68 13.94 11.67
C THR A 30 -7.55 13.02 10.83
N PRO A 31 -7.52 11.69 11.03
CA PRO A 31 -8.33 10.80 10.21
C PRO A 31 -9.80 11.09 10.49
N VAL A 32 -10.42 11.86 9.62
CA VAL A 32 -11.88 11.96 9.58
C VAL A 32 -12.35 10.74 8.81
N SER A 33 -13.03 9.84 9.50
CA SER A 33 -13.61 8.67 8.85
C SER A 33 -14.67 9.12 7.84
N CYS A 34 -14.40 8.91 6.57
CA CYS A 34 -15.37 9.14 5.49
C CYS A 34 -16.32 7.93 5.31
N LEU A 35 -16.10 6.86 6.05
CA LEU A 35 -16.91 5.66 5.96
C LEU A 35 -18.23 5.86 6.71
N SER A 36 -19.34 5.56 6.05
CA SER A 36 -20.68 5.58 6.64
C SER A 36 -20.97 4.41 7.59
N ALA A 37 -20.15 3.38 7.52
CA ALA A 37 -20.24 2.18 8.35
C ALA A 37 -18.83 1.62 8.61
N PRO A 38 -18.65 0.76 9.63
CA PRO A 38 -17.38 0.10 9.83
C PRO A 38 -17.03 -0.78 8.61
N PRO A 39 -15.72 -0.93 8.30
CA PRO A 39 -15.31 -1.76 7.18
C PRO A 39 -15.79 -3.20 7.34
N PRO A 40 -16.16 -3.88 6.26
CA PRO A 40 -16.62 -5.27 6.33
C PRO A 40 -15.48 -6.18 6.81
N GLU A 41 -15.84 -7.17 7.60
CA GLU A 41 -14.88 -8.16 8.08
C GLU A 41 -14.34 -8.98 6.91
N VAL A 42 -13.02 -9.16 6.89
CA VAL A 42 -12.35 -9.96 5.87
C VAL A 42 -12.74 -11.44 6.04
N PRO A 43 -13.18 -12.13 4.96
CA PRO A 43 -13.52 -13.54 5.05
C PRO A 43 -12.32 -14.38 5.48
N ALA A 44 -12.56 -15.38 6.33
CA ALA A 44 -11.54 -16.35 6.69
C ALA A 44 -11.29 -17.30 5.50
N LEU A 45 -10.02 -17.37 5.06
CA LEU A 45 -9.61 -18.27 3.98
C LEU A 45 -9.04 -19.56 4.54
N THR A 46 -9.21 -20.65 3.80
CA THR A 46 -8.60 -21.95 4.15
C THR A 46 -7.12 -21.91 3.93
N ASP A 47 -6.35 -22.43 4.89
CA ASP A 47 -4.88 -22.52 4.79
C ASP A 47 -4.46 -23.43 3.63
N GLU A 48 -3.35 -23.08 2.99
CA GLU A 48 -2.80 -23.83 1.89
C GLU A 48 -2.57 -25.32 2.25
N SER A 49 -2.07 -25.59 3.45
CA SER A 49 -1.87 -26.97 3.93
C SER A 49 -3.18 -27.76 4.01
N ALA A 50 -4.26 -27.13 4.43
CA ALA A 50 -5.57 -27.76 4.47
C ALA A 50 -6.12 -28.01 3.05
N LEU A 51 -5.91 -27.09 2.11
CA LEU A 51 -6.32 -27.28 0.71
C LEU A 51 -5.55 -28.43 0.05
N LEU A 52 -4.25 -28.55 0.31
CA LEU A 52 -3.40 -29.63 -0.22
C LEU A 52 -3.76 -31.01 0.37
N ALA A 53 -4.34 -31.03 1.55
CA ALA A 53 -4.82 -32.28 2.19
C ALA A 53 -6.17 -32.76 1.64
N MET A 54 -6.90 -31.91 0.93
CA MET A 54 -8.17 -32.25 0.29
C MET A 54 -7.94 -32.97 -1.04
N ASP A 55 -8.94 -33.70 -1.51
CA ASP A 55 -8.94 -34.19 -2.88
C ASP A 55 -9.07 -33.01 -3.88
N GLU A 56 -8.71 -33.22 -5.12
CA GLU A 56 -8.72 -32.19 -6.17
C GLU A 56 -10.09 -31.55 -6.35
N TYR A 57 -11.16 -32.32 -6.30
CA TYR A 57 -12.50 -31.82 -6.45
C TYR A 57 -12.94 -30.94 -5.26
N ALA A 58 -12.70 -31.42 -4.04
CA ALA A 58 -13.05 -30.69 -2.83
C ALA A 58 -12.25 -29.39 -2.69
N SER A 59 -10.95 -29.40 -3.00
CA SER A 59 -10.11 -28.21 -2.97
C SER A 59 -10.56 -27.18 -4.01
N THR A 60 -10.93 -27.61 -5.20
CA THR A 60 -11.44 -26.73 -6.25
C THR A 60 -12.75 -26.05 -5.85
N LEU A 61 -13.70 -26.80 -5.27
CA LEU A 61 -14.95 -26.24 -4.76
C LEU A 61 -14.72 -25.24 -3.63
N THR A 62 -13.81 -25.55 -2.72
CA THR A 62 -13.46 -24.65 -1.61
C THR A 62 -12.89 -23.34 -2.10
N VAL A 63 -11.90 -23.39 -2.99
CA VAL A 63 -11.29 -22.18 -3.58
C VAL A 63 -12.31 -21.36 -4.35
N TRP A 64 -13.22 -22.02 -5.08
CA TRP A 64 -14.26 -21.33 -5.81
C TRP A 64 -15.24 -20.61 -4.89
N ALA A 65 -15.66 -21.26 -3.81
CA ALA A 65 -16.54 -20.67 -2.80
C ALA A 65 -15.89 -19.47 -2.11
N GLU A 66 -14.62 -19.59 -1.72
CA GLU A 66 -13.84 -18.51 -1.11
C GLU A 66 -13.67 -17.32 -2.07
N ARG A 67 -13.47 -17.60 -3.35
CA ARG A 67 -13.42 -16.55 -4.38
C ARG A 67 -14.72 -15.74 -4.45
N LEU A 68 -15.85 -16.40 -4.37
CA LEU A 68 -17.15 -15.72 -4.36
C LEU A 68 -17.35 -14.86 -3.11
N GLU A 69 -16.91 -15.34 -1.95
CA GLU A 69 -16.95 -14.59 -0.70
C GLU A 69 -16.04 -13.36 -0.76
N LEU A 70 -14.83 -13.49 -1.30
CA LEU A 70 -13.91 -12.37 -1.51
C LEU A 70 -14.47 -11.32 -2.46
N ARG A 71 -15.14 -11.75 -3.52
CA ARG A 71 -15.79 -10.82 -4.45
C ARG A 71 -16.93 -10.06 -3.78
N ALA A 72 -17.73 -10.73 -2.96
CA ALA A 72 -18.79 -10.08 -2.21
C ALA A 72 -18.24 -9.10 -1.17
N TRP A 73 -17.18 -9.47 -0.47
CA TRP A 73 -16.47 -8.58 0.45
C TRP A 73 -15.90 -7.36 -0.27
N ALA A 74 -15.23 -7.56 -1.40
CA ALA A 74 -14.65 -6.48 -2.19
C ALA A 74 -15.72 -5.50 -2.69
N ALA A 75 -16.87 -5.99 -3.12
CA ALA A 75 -18.00 -5.15 -3.54
C ALA A 75 -18.53 -4.29 -2.39
N LYS A 76 -18.64 -4.84 -1.19
CA LYS A 76 -19.03 -4.08 0.02
C LYS A 76 -17.99 -3.02 0.39
N ALA A 77 -16.72 -3.38 0.35
CA ALA A 77 -15.63 -2.46 0.63
C ALA A 77 -15.59 -1.32 -0.38
N GLU A 78 -15.75 -1.62 -1.65
CA GLU A 78 -15.81 -0.62 -2.73
C GLU A 78 -16.98 0.34 -2.54
N ALA A 79 -18.16 -0.16 -2.20
CA ALA A 79 -19.34 0.66 -1.95
C ALA A 79 -19.12 1.65 -0.79
N LEU A 80 -18.44 1.23 0.27
CA LEU A 80 -18.07 2.12 1.38
C LEU A 80 -17.03 3.17 0.96
N LEU A 81 -16.06 2.80 0.14
CA LEU A 81 -15.02 3.71 -0.34
C LEU A 81 -15.56 4.76 -1.33
N LEU A 82 -16.63 4.46 -2.04
CA LEU A 82 -17.30 5.43 -2.92
C LEU A 82 -17.82 6.65 -2.15
N GLY A 83 -18.17 6.49 -0.88
CA GLY A 83 -18.53 7.58 0.01
C GLY A 83 -17.36 8.51 0.38
N CYS A 84 -16.14 8.12 0.07
CA CYS A 84 -14.91 8.86 0.37
C CYS A 84 -14.39 9.70 -0.80
N ARG A 85 -15.10 9.77 -1.88
CA ARG A 85 -14.74 10.59 -3.07
C ARG A 85 -15.18 12.03 -2.95
#